data_59b17e2068d1d42bbc33fd95dbdaae50
#
_entry.id   59b17e2068d1d42bbc33fd95dbdaae50
#
_cell.length_a   1.000
_cell.length_b   1.000
_cell.length_c   1.000
_cell.angle_alpha   90.00
_cell.angle_beta   90.00
_cell.angle_gamma   90.00
#
_symmetry.space_group_name_H-M   'P 1'
#
loop_
_entity.id
_entity.type
_entity.pdbx_description
1 polymer ?
#
loop_
_entity_poly.entity_id
_entity_poly.type
_entity_poly.pdbx_seq_one_letter_code
_entity_poly.pdbx_strand_id
1 'polypeptide(L)'
;VNDDCLKLTVYFGESDRVDHHLLSDALVDVFEAQRVHVAMLVRAVEGFGLEQALRTDRFLSLSEDLPLVAVAVDERARIEALLPRVTELVTGGLVTLERARLLHDALGLPDTPDPADETTKLSIYLGRDEKVRGRPAFVAVVELLHALGFAGATALLGVDGMAHRARRRARFLSGNDAVPLMVVALGGADAVQRALPELDRLLTEPIATLERVRVCKRDG
;
A
#
# COMPACT_ATOMS: atom_id res chain seq x y z
N VAL A 1 8.53 -11.38 11.55
CA VAL A 1 8.47 -11.53 10.08
C VAL A 1 7.52 -12.66 9.74
N ASN A 2 6.52 -12.43 8.90
CA ASN A 2 5.67 -13.49 8.37
C ASN A 2 5.94 -13.62 6.86
N ASP A 3 6.49 -14.77 6.47
CA ASP A 3 6.91 -15.07 5.09
C ASP A 3 5.77 -15.63 4.23
N ASP A 4 4.67 -16.07 4.83
CA ASP A 4 3.49 -16.58 4.11
C ASP A 4 2.34 -15.57 4.11
N CYS A 5 2.61 -14.40 3.54
CA CYS A 5 1.63 -13.35 3.36
C CYS A 5 1.25 -13.17 1.90
N LEU A 6 0.04 -12.69 1.68
CA LEU A 6 -0.45 -12.25 0.38
C LEU A 6 -0.79 -10.77 0.43
N LYS A 7 -0.53 -10.11 -0.69
CA LYS A 7 -1.04 -8.79 -1.01
C LYS A 7 -2.15 -8.93 -2.04
N LEU A 8 -3.34 -8.52 -1.65
CA LEU A 8 -4.51 -8.38 -2.50
C LEU A 8 -4.54 -6.97 -3.04
N THR A 9 -4.68 -6.80 -4.35
CA THR A 9 -4.87 -5.49 -4.97
C THR A 9 -6.14 -5.52 -5.83
N VAL A 10 -7.01 -4.53 -5.65
CA VAL A 10 -8.25 -4.35 -6.40
C VAL A 10 -8.19 -3.02 -7.14
N TYR A 11 -8.40 -3.04 -8.45
CA TYR A 11 -8.46 -1.87 -9.33
C TYR A 11 -9.90 -1.68 -9.80
N PHE A 12 -10.49 -0.51 -9.54
CA PHE A 12 -11.89 -0.21 -9.82
C PHE A 12 -12.13 1.28 -9.99
N GLY A 13 -13.35 1.72 -10.31
CA GLY A 13 -13.73 3.12 -10.45
C GLY A 13 -14.23 3.73 -9.15
N GLU A 14 -14.05 5.03 -8.98
CA GLU A 14 -14.52 5.76 -7.80
C GLU A 14 -16.06 5.74 -7.68
N SER A 15 -16.76 5.72 -8.82
CA SER A 15 -18.22 5.66 -8.88
C SER A 15 -18.80 4.25 -8.79
N ASP A 16 -17.96 3.20 -8.80
CA ASP A 16 -18.40 1.81 -8.76
C ASP A 16 -19.21 1.56 -7.48
N ARG A 17 -20.33 0.85 -7.63
CA ARG A 17 -21.29 0.60 -6.55
C ARG A 17 -21.68 -0.87 -6.46
N VAL A 18 -21.99 -1.27 -5.23
CA VAL A 18 -22.62 -2.55 -4.91
C VAL A 18 -23.76 -2.28 -3.94
N ASP A 19 -24.96 -2.80 -4.22
CA ASP A 19 -26.16 -2.61 -3.39
C ASP A 19 -26.39 -1.13 -2.99
N HIS A 20 -26.24 -0.19 -3.94
CA HIS A 20 -26.36 1.26 -3.75
C HIS A 20 -25.26 1.95 -2.90
N HIS A 21 -24.34 1.21 -2.34
CA HIS A 21 -23.16 1.74 -1.62
C HIS A 21 -21.95 1.86 -2.54
N LEU A 22 -21.01 2.73 -2.21
CA LEU A 22 -19.74 2.79 -2.94
C LEU A 22 -18.95 1.49 -2.74
N LEU A 23 -18.39 0.96 -3.81
CA LEU A 23 -17.55 -0.25 -3.75
C LEU A 23 -16.33 -0.04 -2.85
N SER A 24 -15.77 1.18 -2.86
CA SER A 24 -14.68 1.56 -1.95
C SER A 24 -15.03 1.36 -0.48
N ASP A 25 -16.21 1.83 -0.05
CA ASP A 25 -16.65 1.66 1.34
C ASP A 25 -16.89 0.18 1.66
N ALA A 26 -17.57 -0.55 0.76
CA ALA A 26 -17.83 -1.99 0.93
C ALA A 26 -16.54 -2.82 1.06
N LEU A 27 -15.50 -2.52 0.27
CA LEU A 27 -14.20 -3.19 0.36
C LEU A 27 -13.49 -2.89 1.69
N VAL A 28 -13.46 -1.62 2.11
CA VAL A 28 -12.83 -1.26 3.38
C VAL A 28 -13.57 -1.88 4.56
N ASP A 29 -14.91 -1.94 4.51
CA ASP A 29 -15.72 -2.60 5.54
C ASP A 29 -15.42 -4.12 5.62
N VAL A 30 -15.20 -4.80 4.49
CA VAL A 30 -14.75 -6.20 4.46
C VAL A 30 -13.37 -6.35 5.09
N PHE A 31 -12.42 -5.48 4.76
CA PHE A 31 -11.09 -5.52 5.35
C PHE A 31 -11.12 -5.25 6.86
N GLU A 32 -11.96 -4.32 7.31
CA GLU A 32 -12.15 -4.01 8.73
C GLU A 32 -12.78 -5.18 9.48
N ALA A 33 -13.86 -5.77 8.95
CA ALA A 33 -14.54 -6.92 9.55
C ALA A 33 -13.60 -8.13 9.70
N GLN A 34 -12.71 -8.34 8.74
CA GLN A 34 -11.70 -9.38 8.79
C GLN A 34 -10.45 -8.98 9.59
N ARG A 35 -10.42 -7.76 10.11
CA ARG A 35 -9.28 -7.21 10.88
C ARG A 35 -7.95 -7.38 10.14
N VAL A 36 -7.95 -7.06 8.84
CA VAL A 36 -6.74 -7.10 8.00
C VAL A 36 -5.66 -6.23 8.62
N HIS A 37 -4.42 -6.70 8.62
CA HIS A 37 -3.32 -6.02 9.29
C HIS A 37 -3.03 -4.65 8.67
N VAL A 38 -2.96 -4.63 7.34
CA VAL A 38 -2.77 -3.41 6.54
C VAL A 38 -3.77 -3.37 5.41
N ALA A 39 -4.45 -2.26 5.25
CA ALA A 39 -5.20 -1.95 4.04
C ALA A 39 -5.06 -0.48 3.69
N MET A 40 -5.05 -0.16 2.40
CA MET A 40 -4.94 1.20 1.90
C MET A 40 -5.76 1.37 0.64
N LEU A 41 -6.53 2.45 0.59
CA LEU A 41 -7.24 2.90 -0.60
C LEU A 41 -6.50 4.12 -1.18
N VAL A 42 -6.05 4.01 -2.42
CA VAL A 42 -5.33 5.06 -3.15
C VAL A 42 -6.18 5.55 -4.30
N ARG A 43 -6.26 6.86 -4.48
CA ARG A 43 -6.89 7.48 -5.64
C ARG A 43 -5.83 7.76 -6.70
N ALA A 44 -6.06 7.28 -7.93
CA ALA A 44 -5.24 7.60 -9.07
C ALA A 44 -5.77 8.85 -9.79
N VAL A 45 -4.92 9.48 -10.59
CA VAL A 45 -5.27 10.68 -11.38
C VAL A 45 -5.67 10.35 -12.81
N GLU A 46 -5.29 9.18 -13.31
CA GLU A 46 -5.58 8.71 -14.67
C GLU A 46 -5.44 7.19 -14.75
N GLY A 47 -6.23 6.53 -15.57
CA GLY A 47 -6.13 5.09 -15.83
C GLY A 47 -7.25 4.56 -16.70
N PHE A 48 -7.19 3.27 -17.02
CA PHE A 48 -8.26 2.55 -17.69
C PHE A 48 -8.40 1.15 -17.09
N GLY A 49 -9.61 0.63 -17.10
CA GLY A 49 -9.93 -0.72 -16.63
C GLY A 49 -10.16 -1.71 -17.78
N LEU A 50 -10.80 -2.83 -17.48
CA LEU A 50 -11.09 -3.89 -18.44
C LEU A 50 -11.94 -3.41 -19.63
N GLU A 51 -12.79 -2.41 -19.42
CA GLU A 51 -13.62 -1.79 -20.48
C GLU A 51 -12.82 -0.85 -21.38
N GLN A 52 -11.53 -0.64 -21.12
CA GLN A 52 -10.62 0.25 -21.83
C GLN A 52 -11.10 1.71 -21.95
N ALA A 53 -12.08 2.12 -21.16
CA ALA A 53 -12.50 3.51 -21.04
C ALA A 53 -11.44 4.29 -20.25
N LEU A 54 -10.87 5.33 -20.86
CA LEU A 54 -9.89 6.19 -20.20
C LEU A 54 -10.60 7.06 -19.15
N ARG A 55 -10.14 6.98 -17.91
CA ARG A 55 -10.58 7.79 -16.78
C ARG A 55 -9.46 8.76 -16.42
N THR A 56 -9.72 10.07 -16.43
CA THR A 56 -8.69 11.11 -16.25
C THR A 56 -9.26 12.34 -15.57
N ASP A 57 -8.45 13.03 -14.77
CA ASP A 57 -8.77 14.31 -14.12
C ASP A 57 -8.44 15.54 -14.99
N ARG A 58 -7.97 15.34 -16.24
CA ARG A 58 -7.50 16.43 -17.12
C ARG A 58 -8.59 17.37 -17.62
N PHE A 59 -9.85 16.98 -17.51
CA PHE A 59 -10.98 17.82 -17.91
C PHE A 59 -11.76 18.23 -16.67
N LEU A 60 -11.99 19.53 -16.50
CA LEU A 60 -12.79 20.15 -15.41
C LEU A 60 -14.29 19.76 -15.47
N SER A 61 -14.62 18.54 -15.82
CA SER A 61 -15.99 18.05 -15.79
C SER A 61 -16.32 17.51 -14.40
N LEU A 62 -17.43 17.95 -13.83
CA LEU A 62 -17.96 17.62 -12.49
C LEU A 62 -18.31 16.15 -12.26
N SER A 63 -17.91 15.23 -13.14
CA SER A 63 -18.30 13.81 -13.13
C SER A 63 -17.11 12.92 -13.52
N GLU A 64 -15.99 13.07 -12.82
CA GLU A 64 -14.82 12.24 -13.08
C GLU A 64 -14.87 11.00 -12.21
N ASP A 65 -15.04 9.84 -12.86
CA ASP A 65 -14.92 8.53 -12.25
C ASP A 65 -13.44 8.11 -12.28
N LEU A 66 -12.67 8.60 -11.31
CA LEU A 66 -11.25 8.31 -11.23
C LEU A 66 -10.97 6.88 -10.79
N PRO A 67 -9.86 6.28 -11.25
CA PRO A 67 -9.48 4.96 -10.78
C PRO A 67 -9.14 4.97 -9.29
N LEU A 68 -9.61 3.95 -8.58
CA LEU A 68 -9.19 3.63 -7.21
C LEU A 68 -8.42 2.32 -7.19
N VAL A 69 -7.48 2.23 -6.27
CA VAL A 69 -6.70 1.02 -5.99
C VAL A 69 -6.82 0.71 -4.51
N ALA A 70 -7.46 -0.41 -4.18
CA ALA A 70 -7.48 -0.93 -2.82
C ALA A 70 -6.39 -1.99 -2.68
N VAL A 71 -5.56 -1.85 -1.65
CA VAL A 71 -4.50 -2.81 -1.30
C VAL A 71 -4.79 -3.36 0.09
N ALA A 72 -4.70 -4.66 0.26
CA ALA A 72 -4.76 -5.32 1.56
C ALA A 72 -3.62 -6.33 1.70
N VAL A 73 -2.96 -6.36 2.87
CA VAL A 73 -1.86 -7.29 3.15
C VAL A 73 -2.08 -7.95 4.50
N ASP A 74 -2.02 -9.27 4.50
CA ASP A 74 -2.09 -10.10 5.72
C ASP A 74 -1.55 -11.50 5.43
N GLU A 75 -1.60 -12.37 6.44
CA GLU A 75 -1.34 -13.80 6.30
C GLU A 75 -2.18 -14.39 5.16
N ARG A 76 -1.58 -15.33 4.42
CA ARG A 76 -2.23 -16.02 3.29
C ARG A 76 -3.64 -16.50 3.63
N ALA A 77 -3.80 -17.21 4.73
CA ALA A 77 -5.08 -17.79 5.11
C ALA A 77 -6.17 -16.73 5.30
N ARG A 78 -5.82 -15.55 5.81
CA ARG A 78 -6.76 -14.43 5.99
C ARG A 78 -7.14 -13.80 4.67
N ILE A 79 -6.18 -13.56 3.79
CA ILE A 79 -6.44 -13.01 2.45
C ILE A 79 -7.27 -14.00 1.61
N GLU A 80 -6.94 -15.29 1.64
CA GLU A 80 -7.72 -16.32 0.94
C GLU A 80 -9.16 -16.44 1.48
N ALA A 81 -9.36 -16.27 2.78
CA ALA A 81 -10.70 -16.31 3.39
C ALA A 81 -11.59 -15.13 2.97
N LEU A 82 -11.02 -13.95 2.73
CA LEU A 82 -11.79 -12.78 2.30
C LEU A 82 -11.97 -12.70 0.78
N LEU A 83 -11.17 -13.41 0.00
CA LEU A 83 -11.16 -13.35 -1.46
C LEU A 83 -12.54 -13.65 -2.10
N PRO A 84 -13.31 -14.69 -1.66
CA PRO A 84 -14.65 -14.93 -2.22
C PRO A 84 -15.57 -13.72 -2.09
N ARG A 85 -15.56 -13.07 -0.91
CA ARG A 85 -16.39 -11.88 -0.69
C ARG A 85 -15.94 -10.69 -1.51
N VAL A 86 -14.62 -10.47 -1.65
CA VAL A 86 -14.08 -9.40 -2.51
C VAL A 86 -14.48 -9.64 -3.98
N THR A 87 -14.34 -10.85 -4.49
CA THR A 87 -14.69 -11.17 -5.88
C THR A 87 -16.19 -11.08 -6.16
N GLU A 88 -17.04 -11.34 -5.17
CA GLU A 88 -18.49 -11.12 -5.26
C GLU A 88 -18.83 -9.62 -5.36
N LEU A 89 -18.14 -8.76 -4.58
CA LEU A 89 -18.38 -7.32 -4.58
C LEU A 89 -17.87 -6.64 -5.86
N VAL A 90 -16.72 -7.12 -6.39
CA VAL A 90 -16.06 -6.54 -7.57
C VAL A 90 -16.67 -7.13 -8.84
N THR A 91 -17.77 -6.57 -9.29
CA THR A 91 -18.45 -6.98 -10.53
C THR A 91 -17.79 -6.45 -11.80
N GLY A 92 -17.10 -5.32 -11.70
CA GLY A 92 -16.24 -4.71 -12.74
C GLY A 92 -14.93 -4.28 -12.11
N GLY A 93 -13.80 -4.59 -12.75
CA GLY A 93 -12.50 -4.26 -12.20
C GLY A 93 -11.52 -5.43 -12.27
N LEU A 94 -10.34 -5.26 -11.68
CA LEU A 94 -9.29 -6.28 -11.66
C LEU A 94 -8.89 -6.59 -10.22
N VAL A 95 -8.78 -7.87 -9.89
CA VAL A 95 -8.30 -8.35 -8.59
C VAL A 95 -7.02 -9.16 -8.81
N THR A 96 -5.96 -8.80 -8.09
CA THR A 96 -4.67 -9.53 -8.16
C THR A 96 -4.23 -9.99 -6.78
N LEU A 97 -3.49 -11.10 -6.75
CA LEU A 97 -2.80 -11.61 -5.57
C LEU A 97 -1.30 -11.70 -5.84
N GLU A 98 -0.52 -11.14 -4.94
CA GLU A 98 0.94 -11.15 -4.99
C GLU A 98 1.49 -11.76 -3.70
N ARG A 99 2.62 -12.47 -3.78
CA ARG A 99 3.33 -12.92 -2.59
C ARG A 99 4.06 -11.74 -1.95
N ALA A 100 3.94 -11.61 -0.65
CA ALA A 100 4.62 -10.58 0.13
C ALA A 100 5.14 -11.16 1.44
N ARG A 101 6.16 -10.51 2.01
CA ARG A 101 6.56 -10.72 3.41
C ARG A 101 6.09 -9.53 4.21
N LEU A 102 5.40 -9.77 5.30
CA LEU A 102 4.90 -8.71 6.18
C LEU A 102 5.82 -8.59 7.41
N LEU A 103 6.31 -7.40 7.62
CA LEU A 103 7.13 -6.99 8.76
C LEU A 103 6.30 -6.05 9.64
N HIS A 104 6.12 -6.39 10.91
CA HIS A 104 5.42 -5.57 11.90
C HIS A 104 6.02 -5.83 13.29
N ASP A 105 5.76 -4.92 14.23
CA ASP A 105 6.26 -4.91 15.61
C ASP A 105 7.78 -4.74 15.74
N ALA A 106 8.56 -5.30 14.84
CA ALA A 106 9.99 -5.05 14.65
C ALA A 106 10.37 -5.37 13.20
N LEU A 107 11.13 -4.50 12.57
CA LEU A 107 11.63 -4.72 11.21
C LEU A 107 12.89 -5.60 11.26
N GLY A 108 12.69 -6.89 11.58
CA GLY A 108 13.76 -7.88 11.59
C GLY A 108 14.26 -8.22 10.18
N LEU A 109 15.52 -8.64 10.09
CA LEU A 109 16.05 -9.20 8.84
C LEU A 109 15.37 -10.55 8.56
N PRO A 110 14.96 -10.82 7.31
CA PRO A 110 14.47 -12.15 6.93
C PRO A 110 15.59 -13.18 7.06
N ASP A 111 15.25 -14.37 7.56
CA ASP A 111 16.20 -15.46 7.79
C ASP A 111 16.87 -15.99 6.51
N THR A 112 16.28 -15.73 5.36
CA THR A 112 16.79 -16.16 4.06
C THR A 112 17.30 -14.94 3.28
N PRO A 113 18.62 -14.85 2.99
CA PRO A 113 19.12 -13.81 2.09
C PRO A 113 18.46 -13.95 0.71
N ASP A 114 18.00 -12.84 0.15
CA ASP A 114 17.62 -12.82 -1.26
C ASP A 114 18.87 -13.03 -2.12
N PRO A 115 18.78 -13.76 -3.25
CA PRO A 115 19.88 -13.86 -4.19
C PRO A 115 20.40 -12.47 -4.58
N ALA A 116 21.71 -12.33 -4.72
CA ALA A 116 22.39 -11.05 -4.89
C ALA A 116 21.93 -10.19 -6.10
N ASP A 117 21.25 -10.79 -7.05
CA ASP A 117 20.78 -10.13 -8.29
C ASP A 117 19.32 -9.70 -8.27
N GLU A 118 18.58 -9.95 -7.19
CA GLU A 118 17.16 -9.59 -7.11
C GLU A 118 16.97 -8.24 -6.42
N THR A 119 16.18 -7.39 -7.07
CA THR A 119 15.72 -6.12 -6.46
C THR A 119 14.51 -6.40 -5.59
N THR A 120 14.50 -5.80 -4.41
CA THR A 120 13.38 -5.87 -3.48
C THR A 120 12.57 -4.59 -3.56
N LYS A 121 11.26 -4.73 -3.68
CA LYS A 121 10.32 -3.63 -3.45
C LYS A 121 9.98 -3.62 -1.97
N LEU A 122 10.37 -2.55 -1.29
CA LEU A 122 10.04 -2.25 0.08
C LEU A 122 8.87 -1.27 0.10
N SER A 123 7.75 -1.63 0.72
CA SER A 123 6.62 -0.72 0.96
C SER A 123 6.47 -0.50 2.45
N ILE A 124 6.48 0.77 2.88
CA ILE A 124 6.39 1.19 4.28
C ILE A 124 5.07 1.92 4.47
N TYR A 125 4.26 1.47 5.43
CA TYR A 125 2.92 2.01 5.70
C TYR A 125 2.98 2.92 6.91
N LEU A 126 2.50 4.15 6.75
CA LEU A 126 2.59 5.24 7.72
C LEU A 126 1.25 5.97 7.84
N GLY A 127 1.05 6.72 8.92
CA GLY A 127 0.08 7.80 8.97
C GLY A 127 0.70 9.09 8.41
N ARG A 128 -0.08 9.90 7.71
CA ARG A 128 0.38 11.21 7.24
C ARG A 128 0.77 12.15 8.38
N ASP A 129 0.09 12.02 9.52
CA ASP A 129 0.32 12.78 10.75
C ASP A 129 1.53 12.30 11.57
N GLU A 130 2.10 11.14 11.24
CA GLU A 130 3.26 10.63 11.93
C GLU A 130 4.47 11.55 11.78
N LYS A 131 5.17 11.75 12.90
CA LYS A 131 6.33 12.63 12.96
C LYS A 131 7.53 11.95 13.58
N VAL A 132 8.69 12.25 13.02
CA VAL A 132 9.99 11.88 13.55
C VAL A 132 10.74 13.17 13.87
N ARG A 133 11.05 13.38 15.14
CA ARG A 133 11.74 14.62 15.64
C ARG A 133 11.07 15.91 15.13
N GLY A 134 9.73 15.94 15.13
CA GLY A 134 8.94 17.10 14.72
C GLY A 134 8.75 17.28 13.20
N ARG A 135 9.36 16.45 12.36
CA ARG A 135 9.22 16.45 10.90
C ARG A 135 8.28 15.31 10.44
N PRO A 136 7.57 15.41 9.30
CA PRO A 136 6.78 14.32 8.78
C PRO A 136 7.62 13.04 8.62
N ALA A 137 7.12 11.91 9.12
CA ALA A 137 7.85 10.65 9.12
C ALA A 137 8.19 10.19 7.70
N PHE A 138 7.29 10.35 6.73
CA PHE A 138 7.55 9.95 5.35
C PHE A 138 8.73 10.69 4.71
N VAL A 139 8.96 11.96 5.07
CA VAL A 139 10.12 12.73 4.60
C VAL A 139 11.41 12.12 5.15
N ALA A 140 11.46 11.84 6.46
CA ALA A 140 12.61 11.21 7.09
C ALA A 140 12.89 9.81 6.53
N VAL A 141 11.85 9.04 6.22
CA VAL A 141 11.96 7.74 5.56
C VAL A 141 12.56 7.87 4.16
N VAL A 142 12.05 8.76 3.32
CA VAL A 142 12.57 8.96 1.95
C VAL A 142 14.02 9.42 1.98
N GLU A 143 14.38 10.35 2.87
CA GLU A 143 15.78 10.80 3.04
C GLU A 143 16.71 9.66 3.47
N LEU A 144 16.28 8.82 4.41
CA LEU A 144 17.02 7.65 4.85
C LEU A 144 17.26 6.66 3.69
N LEU A 145 16.20 6.31 2.95
CA LEU A 145 16.32 5.38 1.82
C LEU A 145 17.22 5.93 0.72
N HIS A 146 17.15 7.24 0.43
CA HIS A 146 18.05 7.91 -0.48
C HIS A 146 19.53 7.81 -0.01
N ALA A 147 19.78 8.10 1.27
CA ALA A 147 21.13 8.01 1.84
C ALA A 147 21.70 6.57 1.83
N LEU A 148 20.84 5.56 1.90
CA LEU A 148 21.22 4.15 1.85
C LEU A 148 21.36 3.60 0.42
N GLY A 149 21.17 4.42 -0.61
CA GLY A 149 21.43 4.07 -2.00
C GLY A 149 20.32 3.24 -2.65
N PHE A 150 19.07 3.42 -2.24
CA PHE A 150 17.92 2.87 -2.98
C PHE A 150 17.85 3.48 -4.38
N ALA A 151 17.42 2.68 -5.36
CA ALA A 151 17.30 3.13 -6.75
C ALA A 151 16.19 4.16 -6.94
N GLY A 152 15.19 4.16 -6.06
CA GLY A 152 14.10 5.13 -6.06
C GLY A 152 13.16 4.92 -4.89
N ALA A 153 12.47 5.98 -4.47
CA ALA A 153 11.41 5.94 -3.48
C ALA A 153 10.29 6.92 -3.87
N THR A 154 9.03 6.53 -3.64
CA THR A 154 7.85 7.33 -3.93
C THR A 154 6.87 7.24 -2.76
N ALA A 155 6.41 8.38 -2.29
CA ALA A 155 5.37 8.46 -1.28
C ALA A 155 3.98 8.59 -1.95
N LEU A 156 3.06 7.70 -1.59
CA LEU A 156 1.70 7.64 -2.09
C LEU A 156 0.74 7.99 -0.95
N LEU A 157 -0.17 8.93 -1.20
CA LEU A 157 -1.18 9.34 -0.23
C LEU A 157 -2.45 8.53 -0.43
N GLY A 158 -2.93 7.88 0.63
CA GLY A 158 -4.22 7.20 0.64
C GLY A 158 -5.38 8.13 0.95
N VAL A 159 -6.58 7.67 0.67
CA VAL A 159 -7.84 8.35 1.01
C VAL A 159 -8.59 7.66 2.16
N ASP A 160 -8.37 6.38 2.32
CA ASP A 160 -8.87 5.55 3.45
C ASP A 160 -7.92 4.36 3.66
N GLY A 161 -7.99 3.70 4.80
CA GLY A 161 -7.22 2.48 5.03
C GLY A 161 -7.14 2.05 6.48
N MET A 162 -6.34 1.02 6.72
CA MET A 162 -6.11 0.43 8.02
C MET A 162 -4.61 0.25 8.26
N ALA A 163 -4.19 0.52 9.48
CA ALA A 163 -2.87 0.12 9.98
C ALA A 163 -3.06 -0.45 11.39
N HIS A 164 -2.26 -1.47 11.75
CA HIS A 164 -2.39 -2.17 13.04
C HIS A 164 -3.84 -2.61 13.34
N ARG A 165 -4.58 -3.06 12.29
CA ARG A 165 -5.98 -3.51 12.39
C ARG A 165 -6.98 -2.42 12.82
N ALA A 166 -6.60 -1.14 12.76
CA ALA A 166 -7.43 0.01 13.06
C ALA A 166 -7.66 0.87 11.83
N ARG A 167 -8.93 1.22 11.55
CA ARG A 167 -9.29 2.06 10.41
C ARG A 167 -8.89 3.51 10.62
N ARG A 168 -8.31 4.12 9.60
CA ARG A 168 -7.96 5.54 9.52
C ARG A 168 -8.57 6.13 8.26
N ARG A 169 -9.58 6.99 8.40
CA ARG A 169 -10.32 7.57 7.27
C ARG A 169 -10.09 9.08 7.19
N ALA A 170 -9.90 9.58 5.96
CA ALA A 170 -9.99 11.01 5.66
C ALA A 170 -11.42 11.49 5.91
N ARG A 171 -11.60 12.51 6.77
CA ARG A 171 -12.89 13.17 6.97
C ARG A 171 -12.92 14.48 6.20
N PHE A 172 -14.00 14.73 5.47
CA PHE A 172 -14.17 15.87 4.55
C PHE A 172 -14.01 17.26 5.22
N LEU A 173 -14.12 17.35 6.53
CA LEU A 173 -14.10 18.61 7.31
C LEU A 173 -13.07 18.67 8.45
N SER A 174 -12.29 17.65 8.68
CA SER A 174 -11.13 17.68 9.58
C SER A 174 -9.87 17.66 8.73
N GLY A 175 -8.86 18.44 9.08
CA GLY A 175 -7.57 18.37 8.40
C GLY A 175 -7.21 16.90 8.18
N ASN A 176 -6.90 16.51 6.95
CA ASN A 176 -6.63 15.13 6.52
C ASN A 176 -5.35 14.55 7.17
N ASP A 177 -5.18 14.76 8.47
CA ASP A 177 -3.94 14.46 9.19
C ASP A 177 -3.77 12.94 9.42
N ALA A 178 -4.87 12.19 9.51
CA ALA A 178 -4.86 10.76 9.84
C ALA A 178 -5.02 9.83 8.63
N VAL A 179 -4.82 10.31 7.39
CA VAL A 179 -4.88 9.43 6.22
C VAL A 179 -3.67 8.51 6.14
N PRO A 180 -3.84 7.27 5.64
CA PRO A 180 -2.72 6.38 5.40
C PRO A 180 -1.80 6.93 4.29
N LEU A 181 -0.52 6.64 4.43
CA LEU A 181 0.51 6.96 3.46
C LEU A 181 1.39 5.73 3.26
N MET A 182 1.82 5.49 2.03
CA MET A 182 2.73 4.40 1.71
C MET A 182 3.97 4.94 1.01
N VAL A 183 5.15 4.62 1.52
CA VAL A 183 6.41 4.85 0.81
C VAL A 183 6.80 3.56 0.12
N VAL A 184 6.87 3.58 -1.19
CA VAL A 184 7.34 2.46 -2.02
C VAL A 184 8.75 2.75 -2.48
N ALA A 185 9.68 1.84 -2.26
CA ALA A 185 11.07 1.99 -2.63
C ALA A 185 11.63 0.72 -3.27
N LEU A 186 12.61 0.90 -4.17
CA LEU A 186 13.29 -0.19 -4.87
C LEU A 186 14.78 -0.18 -4.48
N GLY A 187 15.27 -1.29 -3.95
CA GLY A 187 16.64 -1.43 -3.53
C GLY A 187 17.18 -2.85 -3.68
N GLY A 188 18.47 -3.00 -3.79
CA GLY A 188 19.13 -4.30 -3.69
C GLY A 188 19.06 -4.86 -2.28
N ALA A 189 19.31 -6.15 -2.11
CA ALA A 189 19.24 -6.85 -0.83
C ALA A 189 20.08 -6.16 0.26
N ASP A 190 21.30 -5.75 -0.04
CA ASP A 190 22.18 -5.06 0.91
C ASP A 190 21.62 -3.72 1.40
N ALA A 191 20.98 -2.94 0.50
CA ALA A 191 20.38 -1.67 0.87
C ALA A 191 19.17 -1.89 1.79
N VAL A 192 18.35 -2.90 1.50
CA VAL A 192 17.22 -3.29 2.34
C VAL A 192 17.68 -3.78 3.71
N GLN A 193 18.70 -4.62 3.76
CA GLN A 193 19.28 -5.12 5.02
C GLN A 193 19.77 -3.99 5.92
N ARG A 194 20.40 -2.95 5.35
CA ARG A 194 20.80 -1.76 6.11
C ARG A 194 19.61 -0.89 6.52
N ALA A 195 18.58 -0.82 5.68
CA ALA A 195 17.43 0.05 5.93
C ALA A 195 16.53 -0.44 7.06
N LEU A 196 16.27 -1.75 7.15
CA LEU A 196 15.31 -2.29 8.11
C LEU A 196 15.62 -1.91 9.57
N PRO A 197 16.83 -2.10 10.11
CA PRO A 197 17.13 -1.69 11.47
C PRO A 197 17.12 -0.17 11.70
N GLU A 198 17.43 0.62 10.68
CA GLU A 198 17.35 2.09 10.78
C GLU A 198 15.88 2.58 10.76
N LEU A 199 15.03 1.97 9.94
CA LEU A 199 13.59 2.23 9.93
C LEU A 199 12.94 1.84 11.26
N ASP A 200 13.35 0.71 11.84
CA ASP A 200 12.86 0.25 13.15
C ASP A 200 13.20 1.23 14.28
N ARG A 201 14.38 1.86 14.24
CA ARG A 201 14.76 2.91 15.18
C ARG A 201 14.08 4.25 14.91
N LEU A 202 13.74 4.50 13.65
CA LEU A 202 13.17 5.78 13.21
C LEU A 202 11.67 5.89 13.50
N LEU A 203 10.94 4.78 13.33
CA LEU A 203 9.48 4.71 13.39
C LEU A 203 9.01 4.05 14.69
N THR A 204 7.84 4.40 15.17
CA THR A 204 7.26 3.89 16.40
C THR A 204 6.47 2.69 16.03
N GLU A 205 6.15 1.87 15.68
CA GLU A 205 5.36 0.69 15.25
C GLU A 205 5.41 0.55 13.72
N PRO A 206 6.61 0.31 13.17
CA PRO A 206 6.75 0.24 11.72
C PRO A 206 6.02 -0.98 11.15
N ILE A 207 5.32 -0.75 10.02
CA ILE A 207 4.77 -1.82 9.18
C ILE A 207 5.39 -1.69 7.81
N ALA A 208 5.93 -2.78 7.30
CA ALA A 208 6.50 -2.82 5.96
C ALA A 208 6.21 -4.15 5.25
N THR A 209 6.24 -4.13 3.94
CA THR A 209 6.22 -5.35 3.12
C THR A 209 7.44 -5.42 2.23
N LEU A 210 7.91 -6.62 2.01
CA LEU A 210 8.97 -6.94 1.06
C LEU A 210 8.40 -7.81 -0.05
N GLU A 211 8.65 -7.40 -1.27
CA GLU A 211 8.23 -8.13 -2.48
C GLU A 211 9.43 -8.28 -3.41
N ARG A 212 9.63 -9.46 -3.99
CA ARG A 212 10.66 -9.66 -5.03
C ARG A 212 10.20 -9.05 -6.32
N VAL A 213 11.06 -8.28 -6.97
CA VAL A 213 10.77 -7.66 -8.25
C VAL A 213 11.96 -7.77 -9.19
N ARG A 214 11.68 -7.87 -10.49
CA ARG A 214 12.70 -7.78 -11.53
C ARG A 214 12.69 -6.37 -12.10
N VAL A 215 13.81 -5.68 -12.03
CA VAL A 215 13.97 -4.38 -12.69
C VAL A 215 14.33 -4.61 -14.15
N CYS A 216 13.45 -4.20 -15.05
CA CYS A 216 13.63 -4.39 -16.51
C CYS A 216 14.41 -3.23 -17.16
N LYS A 217 14.43 -2.04 -16.53
CA LYS A 217 15.20 -0.88 -16.97
C LYS A 217 15.65 -0.07 -15.75
N ARG A 218 16.92 0.28 -15.70
CA ARG A 218 17.54 1.04 -14.59
C ARG A 218 18.23 2.32 -15.05
N ASP A 219 18.38 2.49 -16.36
CA ASP A 219 19.12 3.62 -16.92
C ASP A 219 18.22 4.86 -16.98
N GLY A 220 18.67 5.91 -16.35
CA GLY A 220 18.14 7.25 -16.42
C GLY A 220 19.18 8.18 -17.04
#